data_7de2bcdc5ef41c1a02e4ef029f4d1c1c
#
_entry.id   7de2bcdc5ef41c1a02e4ef029f4d1c1c
#
_cell.length_a   1.000
_cell.length_b   1.000
_cell.length_c   1.000
_cell.angle_alpha   90.00
_cell.angle_beta   90.00
_cell.angle_gamma   90.00
#
_symmetry.space_group_name_H-M   'P 1'
#
loop_
_entity.id
_entity.type
_entity.pdbx_description
1 polymer ?
#
loop_
_entity_poly.entity_id
_entity_poly.type
_entity_poly.pdbx_seq_one_letter_code
_entity_poly.pdbx_strand_id
1 'polypeptide(L)'
;MKYFIPLEAGKFYHVFNHAVGSEKLFRNDENYNYFLKKFNEYISPIASTFSYVLIPNHFHFLIEIKDRKELYESYRILELKKEFPKIKPETELDFEKFVMQQFSNFFNCYTKSFNKKHNRKGALFIDYLRRTLISDEEYLRNMVLYIHQNPIHHKMCNRLEDWKYSSYNSMLSQKPTQLEREEVINWFGDLENFIVMHTTKNIEYSSTSEL
;
A
#
# COMPACT_ATOMS: atom_id res chain seq x y z
N MET A 1 20.42 3.99 -3.11
CA MET A 1 19.50 4.44 -2.02
C MET A 1 18.16 4.96 -2.56
N LYS A 2 17.62 4.32 -3.61
CA LYS A 2 16.39 4.75 -4.32
C LYS A 2 15.09 4.58 -3.51
N TYR A 3 15.12 3.82 -2.41
CA TYR A 3 13.91 3.40 -1.67
C TYR A 3 13.74 4.07 -0.30
N PHE A 4 14.59 5.04 0.03
CA PHE A 4 14.60 5.73 1.33
C PHE A 4 14.31 7.22 1.22
N ILE A 5 13.57 7.63 0.16
CA ILE A 5 13.12 9.02 0.03
C ILE A 5 12.11 9.36 1.13
N PRO A 6 12.05 10.63 1.61
CA PRO A 6 11.04 11.05 2.59
C PRO A 6 9.62 10.82 2.09
N LEU A 7 8.68 10.58 3.00
CA LEU A 7 7.24 10.53 2.72
C LEU A 7 6.64 11.89 3.04
N GLU A 8 6.64 12.76 2.05
CA GLU A 8 6.19 14.14 2.16
C GLU A 8 4.66 14.26 2.03
N ALA A 9 4.07 15.22 2.77
CA ALA A 9 2.65 15.52 2.71
C ALA A 9 2.20 15.93 1.29
N GLY A 10 1.05 15.43 0.84
CA GLY A 10 0.47 15.72 -0.46
C GLY A 10 1.22 15.11 -1.64
N LYS A 11 2.04 14.08 -1.42
CA LYS A 11 2.77 13.39 -2.49
C LYS A 11 2.34 11.95 -2.66
N PHE A 12 2.36 11.49 -3.92
CA PHE A 12 2.04 10.12 -4.28
C PHE A 12 3.26 9.21 -4.21
N TYR A 13 3.05 8.01 -3.69
CA TYR A 13 4.09 7.00 -3.57
C TYR A 13 3.58 5.62 -3.96
N HIS A 14 4.38 4.90 -4.73
CA HIS A 14 4.33 3.46 -4.78
C HIS A 14 5.08 2.92 -3.57
N VAL A 15 4.38 2.24 -2.66
CA VAL A 15 4.96 1.62 -1.47
C VAL A 15 4.84 0.11 -1.56
N PHE A 16 5.91 -0.60 -1.21
CA PHE A 16 5.98 -2.05 -1.32
C PHE A 16 6.97 -2.65 -0.34
N ASN A 17 6.87 -3.95 -0.12
CA ASN A 17 7.86 -4.72 0.64
C ASN A 17 7.72 -6.22 0.38
N HIS A 18 8.77 -6.97 0.67
CA HIS A 18 8.85 -8.41 0.49
C HIS A 18 9.07 -9.14 1.82
N ALA A 19 8.72 -10.43 1.85
CA ALA A 19 9.12 -11.33 2.92
C ALA A 19 10.61 -11.63 2.86
N VAL A 20 11.22 -11.94 4.01
CA VAL A 20 12.62 -12.38 4.07
C VAL A 20 12.78 -13.77 3.44
N GLY A 21 13.82 -13.95 2.63
CA GLY A 21 14.17 -15.24 2.01
C GLY A 21 13.02 -15.86 1.23
N SER A 22 12.69 -17.11 1.48
CA SER A 22 11.57 -17.84 0.85
C SER A 22 10.26 -17.77 1.64
N GLU A 23 10.16 -16.89 2.64
CA GLU A 23 8.95 -16.75 3.46
C GLU A 23 7.77 -16.20 2.66
N LYS A 24 6.56 -16.44 3.21
CA LYS A 24 5.32 -15.87 2.72
C LYS A 24 4.79 -14.86 3.75
N LEU A 25 4.42 -13.67 3.31
CA LEU A 25 3.67 -12.71 4.12
C LEU A 25 2.26 -13.22 4.39
N PHE A 26 1.69 -13.92 3.39
CA PHE A 26 0.31 -14.40 3.44
C PHE A 26 0.27 -15.90 3.14
N ARG A 27 -0.11 -16.70 4.14
CA ARG A 27 -0.20 -18.17 4.04
C ARG A 27 -1.64 -18.65 3.85
N ASN A 28 -2.61 -17.83 4.23
CA ASN A 28 -4.04 -18.11 4.14
C ASN A 28 -4.85 -16.80 4.14
N ASP A 29 -6.16 -16.90 3.84
CA ASP A 29 -7.10 -15.77 3.77
C ASP A 29 -7.11 -14.90 5.02
N GLU A 30 -6.94 -15.50 6.18
CA GLU A 30 -6.92 -14.77 7.45
C GLU A 30 -5.72 -13.83 7.55
N ASN A 31 -4.55 -14.20 7.00
CA ASN A 31 -3.38 -13.33 6.97
C ASN A 31 -3.64 -12.11 6.07
N TYR A 32 -4.22 -12.30 4.87
CA TYR A 32 -4.59 -11.21 3.96
C TYR A 32 -5.57 -10.24 4.61
N ASN A 33 -6.66 -10.76 5.16
CA ASN A 33 -7.70 -9.95 5.80
C ASN A 33 -7.16 -9.20 7.02
N TYR A 34 -6.34 -9.84 7.84
CA TYR A 34 -5.72 -9.21 9.00
C TYR A 34 -4.74 -8.10 8.59
N PHE A 35 -3.97 -8.32 7.52
CA PHE A 35 -3.06 -7.31 6.98
C PHE A 35 -3.82 -6.07 6.51
N LEU A 36 -4.85 -6.24 5.68
CA LEU A 36 -5.70 -5.13 5.20
C LEU A 36 -6.39 -4.40 6.35
N LYS A 37 -6.91 -5.15 7.34
CA LYS A 37 -7.49 -4.54 8.55
C LYS A 37 -6.46 -3.67 9.28
N LYS A 38 -5.24 -4.17 9.46
CA LYS A 38 -4.18 -3.41 10.16
C LYS A 38 -3.62 -2.28 9.30
N PHE A 39 -3.50 -2.47 7.99
CA PHE A 39 -3.16 -1.40 7.08
C PHE A 39 -4.15 -0.25 7.21
N ASN A 40 -5.44 -0.54 7.17
CA ASN A 40 -6.48 0.46 7.38
C ASN A 40 -6.39 1.17 8.74
N GLU A 41 -6.14 0.43 9.80
CA GLU A 41 -6.04 0.96 11.17
C GLU A 41 -4.87 1.94 11.35
N TYR A 42 -3.70 1.62 10.79
CA TYR A 42 -2.49 2.41 10.96
C TYR A 42 -2.21 3.41 9.82
N ILE A 43 -2.61 3.09 8.59
CA ILE A 43 -2.20 3.85 7.41
C ILE A 43 -3.31 4.76 6.89
N SER A 44 -4.59 4.36 6.89
CA SER A 44 -5.66 5.25 6.44
C SER A 44 -5.77 6.58 7.21
N PRO A 45 -5.36 6.68 8.49
CA PRO A 45 -5.28 7.98 9.14
C PRO A 45 -4.25 8.95 8.53
N ILE A 46 -3.21 8.44 7.87
CA ILE A 46 -2.07 9.22 7.38
C ILE A 46 -1.93 9.23 5.86
N ALA A 47 -2.65 8.38 5.14
CA ALA A 47 -2.58 8.27 3.69
C ALA A 47 -3.91 7.84 3.08
N SER A 48 -4.25 8.39 1.91
CA SER A 48 -5.29 7.91 1.00
C SER A 48 -4.74 6.75 0.17
N THR A 49 -5.60 5.76 -0.16
CA THR A 49 -5.20 4.58 -0.92
C THR A 49 -5.92 4.53 -2.26
N PHE A 50 -5.16 4.43 -3.34
CA PHE A 50 -5.66 4.45 -4.72
C PHE A 50 -5.72 3.06 -5.34
N SER A 51 -4.69 2.25 -5.15
CA SER A 51 -4.70 0.85 -5.58
C SER A 51 -3.82 -0.02 -4.69
N TYR A 52 -4.10 -1.33 -4.66
CA TYR A 52 -3.25 -2.29 -3.99
C TYR A 52 -3.33 -3.68 -4.59
N VAL A 53 -2.30 -4.47 -4.31
CA VAL A 53 -2.27 -5.91 -4.49
C VAL A 53 -1.45 -6.57 -3.40
N LEU A 54 -1.94 -7.70 -2.91
CA LEU A 54 -1.24 -8.56 -1.96
C LEU A 54 -1.02 -9.91 -2.65
N ILE A 55 0.22 -10.33 -2.82
CA ILE A 55 0.58 -11.67 -3.28
C ILE A 55 1.39 -12.42 -2.21
N PRO A 56 1.54 -13.74 -2.26
CA PRO A 56 1.96 -14.51 -1.09
C PRO A 56 3.21 -14.01 -0.37
N ASN A 57 4.19 -13.43 -1.07
CA ASN A 57 5.49 -13.03 -0.51
C ASN A 57 5.77 -11.53 -0.56
N HIS A 58 4.90 -10.71 -1.19
CA HIS A 58 5.05 -9.26 -1.23
C HIS A 58 3.72 -8.53 -1.42
N PHE A 59 3.76 -7.22 -1.34
CA PHE A 59 2.62 -6.34 -1.56
C PHE A 59 3.03 -5.05 -2.26
N HIS A 60 2.07 -4.42 -2.95
CA HIS A 60 2.19 -3.10 -3.53
C HIS A 60 0.96 -2.27 -3.18
N PHE A 61 1.17 -0.98 -2.89
CA PHE A 61 0.13 0.03 -2.73
C PHE A 61 0.53 1.29 -3.49
N LEU A 62 -0.45 1.93 -4.11
CA LEU A 62 -0.36 3.32 -4.52
C LEU A 62 -1.10 4.15 -3.49
N ILE A 63 -0.39 5.07 -2.84
CA ILE A 63 -0.92 5.93 -1.78
C ILE A 63 -0.56 7.39 -2.04
N GLU A 64 -1.36 8.30 -1.50
CA GLU A 64 -1.00 9.70 -1.30
C GLU A 64 -0.88 9.96 0.20
N ILE A 65 0.21 10.56 0.64
CA ILE A 65 0.35 11.03 2.02
C ILE A 65 -0.56 12.23 2.20
N LYS A 66 -1.41 12.21 3.22
CA LYS A 66 -2.35 13.28 3.52
C LYS A 66 -1.64 14.61 3.74
N ASP A 67 -2.39 15.70 3.59
CA ASP A 67 -1.84 17.02 3.85
C ASP A 67 -1.46 17.21 5.32
N ARG A 68 -0.71 18.28 5.61
CA ARG A 68 -0.20 18.56 6.98
C ARG A 68 -1.33 18.74 7.99
N LYS A 69 -2.45 19.34 7.58
CA LYS A 69 -3.60 19.55 8.45
C LYS A 69 -4.23 18.23 8.86
N GLU A 70 -4.47 17.36 7.90
CA GLU A 70 -5.02 16.02 8.14
C GLU A 70 -4.06 15.15 8.97
N LEU A 71 -2.75 15.21 8.69
CA LEU A 71 -1.73 14.52 9.48
C LEU A 71 -1.71 15.01 10.94
N TYR A 72 -1.84 16.31 11.15
CA TYR A 72 -1.91 16.87 12.51
C TYR A 72 -3.18 16.44 13.24
N GLU A 73 -4.33 16.45 12.57
CA GLU A 73 -5.58 15.92 13.16
C GLU A 73 -5.46 14.42 13.50
N SER A 74 -4.84 13.63 12.65
CA SER A 74 -4.57 12.21 12.91
C SER A 74 -3.66 12.03 14.13
N TYR A 75 -2.61 12.84 14.25
CA TYR A 75 -1.76 12.87 15.44
C TYR A 75 -2.59 13.15 16.71
N ARG A 76 -3.44 14.19 16.70
CA ARG A 76 -4.28 14.56 17.85
C ARG A 76 -5.23 13.44 18.27
N ILE A 77 -5.84 12.74 17.29
CA ILE A 77 -6.72 11.60 17.57
C ILE A 77 -5.96 10.48 18.26
N LEU A 78 -4.74 10.15 17.82
CA LEU A 78 -3.90 9.13 18.45
C LEU A 78 -3.46 9.55 19.86
N GLU A 79 -3.14 10.82 20.05
CA GLU A 79 -2.79 11.39 21.36
C GLU A 79 -3.96 11.24 22.35
N LEU A 80 -5.18 11.59 21.94
CA LEU A 80 -6.39 11.45 22.77
C LEU A 80 -6.69 10.00 23.13
N LYS A 81 -6.41 9.05 22.23
CA LYS A 81 -6.55 7.61 22.49
C LYS A 81 -5.45 7.03 23.38
N LYS A 82 -4.49 7.85 23.80
CA LYS A 82 -3.28 7.42 24.53
C LYS A 82 -2.45 6.38 23.75
N GLU A 83 -2.59 6.34 22.43
CA GLU A 83 -1.78 5.55 21.52
C GLU A 83 -0.51 6.33 21.14
N PHE A 84 0.11 6.97 22.08
CA PHE A 84 1.17 7.99 22.00
C PHE A 84 2.09 7.82 20.79
N PRO A 85 1.92 8.62 19.73
CA PRO A 85 2.97 8.79 18.75
C PRO A 85 4.16 9.42 19.45
N LYS A 86 5.35 8.87 19.24
CA LYS A 86 6.58 9.35 19.90
C LYS A 86 7.01 10.75 19.45
N ILE A 87 6.44 11.24 18.34
CA ILE A 87 6.84 12.47 17.68
C ILE A 87 5.61 13.33 17.45
N LYS A 88 5.58 14.51 18.05
CA LYS A 88 4.60 15.56 17.74
C LYS A 88 5.05 16.26 16.48
N PRO A 89 4.26 16.28 15.39
CA PRO A 89 4.69 16.92 14.16
C PRO A 89 4.58 18.45 14.27
N GLU A 90 5.72 19.12 14.27
CA GLU A 90 5.83 20.58 14.29
C GLU A 90 6.60 21.11 13.07
N THR A 91 7.54 20.35 12.56
CA THR A 91 8.34 20.64 11.36
C THR A 91 8.07 19.62 10.25
N GLU A 92 8.50 19.90 9.00
CA GLU A 92 8.40 18.96 7.88
C GLU A 92 9.02 17.60 8.22
N LEU A 93 10.22 17.64 8.79
CA LEU A 93 10.92 16.44 9.22
C LEU A 93 10.14 15.64 10.28
N ASP A 94 9.36 16.30 11.13
CA ASP A 94 8.54 15.61 12.15
C ASP A 94 7.30 14.97 11.54
N PHE A 95 6.68 15.58 10.51
CA PHE A 95 5.61 14.95 9.74
C PHE A 95 6.11 13.66 9.04
N GLU A 96 7.26 13.73 8.38
CA GLU A 96 7.88 12.55 7.76
C GLU A 96 8.14 11.43 8.79
N LYS A 97 8.72 11.77 9.94
CA LYS A 97 8.98 10.82 11.03
C LYS A 97 7.69 10.25 11.60
N PHE A 98 6.66 11.08 11.76
CA PHE A 98 5.33 10.64 12.22
C PHE A 98 4.72 9.62 11.25
N VAL A 99 4.73 9.91 9.95
CA VAL A 99 4.26 9.00 8.90
C VAL A 99 5.04 7.68 8.93
N MET A 100 6.37 7.76 8.96
CA MET A 100 7.24 6.56 9.04
C MET A 100 7.01 5.75 10.32
N GLN A 101 6.68 6.41 11.43
CA GLN A 101 6.35 5.72 12.68
C GLN A 101 5.07 4.88 12.54
N GLN A 102 4.05 5.37 11.80
CA GLN A 102 2.82 4.59 11.58
C GLN A 102 3.09 3.34 10.72
N PHE A 103 3.89 3.44 9.67
CA PHE A 103 4.33 2.26 8.91
C PHE A 103 5.14 1.27 9.77
N SER A 104 6.04 1.76 10.60
CA SER A 104 6.80 0.92 11.54
C SER A 104 5.89 0.20 12.54
N ASN A 105 4.90 0.91 13.10
CA ASN A 105 3.90 0.33 14.00
C ASN A 105 3.08 -0.76 13.30
N PHE A 106 2.64 -0.50 12.08
CA PHE A 106 1.92 -1.45 11.25
C PHE A 106 2.73 -2.73 11.00
N PHE A 107 3.96 -2.62 10.51
CA PHE A 107 4.81 -3.78 10.25
C PHE A 107 5.14 -4.57 11.52
N ASN A 108 5.41 -3.89 12.62
CA ASN A 108 5.65 -4.53 13.90
C ASN A 108 4.41 -5.27 14.41
N CYS A 109 3.23 -4.67 14.30
CA CYS A 109 1.96 -5.28 14.69
C CYS A 109 1.70 -6.56 13.86
N TYR A 110 1.82 -6.46 12.52
CA TYR A 110 1.61 -7.60 11.63
C TYR A 110 2.63 -8.71 11.90
N THR A 111 3.93 -8.38 11.96
CA THR A 111 5.01 -9.35 12.20
C THR A 111 4.82 -10.09 13.52
N LYS A 112 4.50 -9.40 14.62
CA LYS A 112 4.27 -10.02 15.92
C LYS A 112 3.08 -11.00 15.87
N SER A 113 1.97 -10.59 15.24
CA SER A 113 0.79 -11.44 15.10
C SER A 113 1.07 -12.66 14.22
N PHE A 114 1.71 -12.46 13.07
CA PHE A 114 2.11 -13.53 12.16
C PHE A 114 3.05 -14.53 12.84
N ASN A 115 4.09 -14.06 13.50
CA ASN A 115 5.05 -14.90 14.21
C ASN A 115 4.39 -15.72 15.32
N LYS A 116 3.49 -15.10 16.11
CA LYS A 116 2.73 -15.80 17.15
C LYS A 116 1.85 -16.91 16.54
N LYS A 117 1.11 -16.58 15.46
CA LYS A 117 0.18 -17.52 14.80
C LYS A 117 0.90 -18.71 14.17
N HIS A 118 2.07 -18.49 13.59
CA HIS A 118 2.82 -19.50 12.83
C HIS A 118 4.00 -20.10 13.59
N ASN A 119 4.07 -19.87 14.91
CA ASN A 119 5.18 -20.32 15.79
C ASN A 119 6.56 -19.97 15.22
N ARG A 120 6.73 -18.74 14.75
CA ARG A 120 7.90 -18.23 14.07
C ARG A 120 8.57 -17.13 14.90
N LYS A 121 9.88 -16.90 14.68
CA LYS A 121 10.66 -15.83 15.32
C LYS A 121 11.43 -15.04 14.25
N GLY A 122 11.84 -13.82 14.59
CA GLY A 122 12.68 -12.97 13.75
C GLY A 122 11.89 -12.08 12.79
N ALA A 123 12.60 -11.39 11.89
CA ALA A 123 12.05 -10.48 10.91
C ALA A 123 11.14 -11.22 9.92
N LEU A 124 10.07 -10.56 9.47
CA LEU A 124 9.17 -11.07 8.44
C LEU A 124 9.39 -10.34 7.12
N PHE A 125 9.70 -9.05 7.17
CA PHE A 125 9.98 -8.20 6.01
C PHE A 125 11.50 -8.08 5.79
N ILE A 126 11.92 -7.97 4.51
CA ILE A 126 13.34 -7.87 4.14
C ILE A 126 13.94 -6.59 4.71
N ASP A 127 13.18 -5.48 4.65
CA ASP A 127 13.69 -4.15 4.92
C ASP A 127 12.59 -3.27 5.55
N TYR A 128 12.93 -2.01 5.81
CA TYR A 128 11.92 -0.98 6.05
C TYR A 128 11.02 -0.83 4.82
N LEU A 129 9.98 0.00 4.93
CA LEU A 129 9.09 0.33 3.81
C LEU A 129 9.90 0.83 2.60
N ARG A 130 9.84 0.09 1.50
CA ARG A 130 10.35 0.52 0.20
C ARG A 130 9.32 1.44 -0.45
N ARG A 131 9.80 2.48 -1.14
CA ARG A 131 8.92 3.47 -1.77
C ARG A 131 9.58 4.19 -2.93
N THR A 132 8.76 4.58 -3.90
CA THR A 132 9.15 5.38 -5.05
C THR A 132 8.17 6.55 -5.15
N LEU A 133 8.69 7.77 -5.28
CA LEU A 133 7.86 8.97 -5.53
C LEU A 133 7.27 8.87 -6.94
N ILE A 134 5.99 9.19 -7.06
CA ILE A 134 5.30 9.31 -8.34
C ILE A 134 5.18 10.79 -8.68
N SER A 135 5.70 11.19 -9.84
CA SER A 135 5.91 12.59 -10.20
C SER A 135 4.87 13.16 -11.17
N ASP A 136 4.14 12.31 -11.88
CA ASP A 136 3.22 12.74 -12.93
C ASP A 136 2.04 11.77 -13.12
N GLU A 137 1.00 12.25 -13.81
CA GLU A 137 -0.25 11.50 -14.00
C GLU A 137 -0.09 10.25 -14.87
N GLU A 138 0.80 10.27 -15.86
CA GLU A 138 1.04 9.08 -16.69
C GLU A 138 1.65 7.98 -15.82
N TYR A 139 2.57 8.33 -14.96
CA TYR A 139 3.17 7.39 -14.01
C TYR A 139 2.13 6.87 -12.99
N LEU A 140 1.19 7.73 -12.52
CA LEU A 140 0.08 7.30 -11.66
C LEU A 140 -0.76 6.21 -12.35
N ARG A 141 -1.23 6.45 -13.59
CA ARG A 141 -2.01 5.47 -14.36
C ARG A 141 -1.24 4.18 -14.58
N ASN A 142 0.02 4.28 -15.00
CA ASN A 142 0.87 3.11 -15.22
C ASN A 142 1.08 2.31 -13.94
N MET A 143 1.19 2.97 -12.79
CA MET A 143 1.33 2.31 -11.50
C MET A 143 0.06 1.57 -11.09
N VAL A 144 -1.14 2.13 -11.34
CA VAL A 144 -2.41 1.43 -11.11
C VAL A 144 -2.48 0.16 -11.95
N LEU A 145 -2.15 0.25 -13.25
CA LEU A 145 -2.12 -0.91 -14.16
C LEU A 145 -1.14 -1.97 -13.66
N TYR A 146 0.09 -1.58 -13.36
CA TYR A 146 1.14 -2.46 -12.86
C TYR A 146 0.70 -3.20 -11.58
N ILE A 147 0.17 -2.47 -10.60
CA ILE A 147 -0.29 -3.07 -9.33
C ILE A 147 -1.38 -4.10 -9.58
N HIS A 148 -2.36 -3.80 -10.42
CA HIS A 148 -3.44 -4.74 -10.71
C HIS A 148 -2.98 -5.93 -11.56
N GLN A 149 -2.03 -5.76 -12.49
CA GLN A 149 -1.49 -6.83 -13.33
C GLN A 149 -0.46 -7.72 -12.62
N ASN A 150 0.04 -7.31 -11.46
CA ASN A 150 1.07 -8.01 -10.70
C ASN A 150 0.78 -9.52 -10.49
N PRO A 151 -0.46 -9.96 -10.12
CA PRO A 151 -0.78 -11.38 -9.97
C PRO A 151 -0.68 -12.17 -11.28
N ILE A 152 -0.96 -11.55 -12.43
CA ILE A 152 -0.81 -12.18 -13.75
C ILE A 152 0.67 -12.32 -14.09
N HIS A 153 1.49 -11.29 -13.87
CA HIS A 153 2.93 -11.32 -14.06
C HIS A 153 3.61 -12.43 -13.24
N HIS A 154 3.12 -12.66 -12.01
CA HIS A 154 3.58 -13.74 -11.14
C HIS A 154 2.87 -15.08 -11.39
N LYS A 155 2.06 -15.21 -12.46
CA LYS A 155 1.35 -16.45 -12.86
C LYS A 155 0.45 -17.01 -11.75
N MET A 156 -0.12 -16.13 -10.92
CA MET A 156 -1.03 -16.48 -9.83
C MET A 156 -2.47 -16.67 -10.33
N CYS A 157 -2.83 -15.97 -11.41
CA CYS A 157 -4.11 -16.06 -12.09
C CYS A 157 -3.94 -15.68 -13.57
N ASN A 158 -4.99 -15.96 -14.37
CA ASN A 158 -5.00 -15.59 -15.78
C ASN A 158 -5.83 -14.35 -16.08
N ARG A 159 -6.68 -13.93 -15.16
CA ARG A 159 -7.57 -12.78 -15.29
C ARG A 159 -7.46 -11.94 -14.02
N LEU A 160 -7.58 -10.62 -14.15
CA LEU A 160 -7.48 -9.67 -13.04
C LEU A 160 -8.55 -9.91 -11.96
N GLU A 161 -9.75 -10.28 -12.39
CA GLU A 161 -10.90 -10.52 -11.53
C GLU A 161 -10.73 -11.74 -10.62
N ASP A 162 -9.91 -12.70 -11.03
CA ASP A 162 -9.70 -13.97 -10.31
C ASP A 162 -8.84 -13.77 -9.05
N TRP A 163 -8.12 -12.64 -8.94
CA TRP A 163 -7.29 -12.35 -7.77
C TRP A 163 -8.00 -11.47 -6.74
N LYS A 164 -8.61 -12.09 -5.74
CA LYS A 164 -9.45 -11.43 -4.74
C LYS A 164 -8.70 -10.46 -3.79
N TYR A 165 -7.37 -10.54 -3.72
CA TYR A 165 -6.53 -9.67 -2.88
C TYR A 165 -5.88 -8.53 -3.68
N SER A 166 -6.58 -8.08 -4.70
CA SER A 166 -6.31 -6.86 -5.48
C SER A 166 -7.47 -5.89 -5.33
N SER A 167 -7.17 -4.59 -5.42
CA SER A 167 -8.19 -3.54 -5.47
C SER A 167 -8.98 -3.52 -6.79
N TYR A 168 -8.56 -4.25 -7.84
CA TYR A 168 -9.21 -4.23 -9.15
C TYR A 168 -10.73 -4.45 -9.09
N ASN A 169 -11.17 -5.52 -8.42
CA ASN A 169 -12.61 -5.81 -8.26
C ASN A 169 -13.36 -4.74 -7.45
N SER A 170 -12.67 -4.04 -6.56
CA SER A 170 -13.25 -2.92 -5.81
C SER A 170 -13.46 -1.70 -6.69
N MET A 171 -12.63 -1.48 -7.72
CA MET A 171 -12.82 -0.42 -8.71
C MET A 171 -14.07 -0.64 -9.57
N LEU A 172 -14.37 -1.89 -9.91
CA LEU A 172 -15.55 -2.26 -10.72
C LEU A 172 -16.85 -2.30 -9.90
N SER A 173 -16.77 -2.29 -8.57
CA SER A 173 -17.91 -2.47 -7.67
C SER A 173 -18.58 -1.16 -7.32
N GLN A 174 -19.91 -1.20 -7.10
CA GLN A 174 -20.68 -0.08 -6.52
C GLN A 174 -20.72 -0.12 -4.98
N LYS A 175 -20.13 -1.14 -4.35
CA LYS A 175 -20.11 -1.27 -2.88
C LYS A 175 -19.23 -0.17 -2.26
N PRO A 176 -19.54 0.29 -1.04
CA PRO A 176 -18.69 1.22 -0.31
C PRO A 176 -17.25 0.69 -0.19
N THR A 177 -16.29 1.58 -0.35
CA THR A 177 -14.87 1.27 -0.25
C THR A 177 -14.14 2.43 0.44
N GLN A 178 -12.95 2.16 0.97
CA GLN A 178 -12.03 3.16 1.52
C GLN A 178 -10.95 3.58 0.50
N LEU A 179 -11.08 3.08 -0.74
CA LEU A 179 -10.21 3.48 -1.84
C LEU A 179 -10.72 4.77 -2.47
N GLU A 180 -9.83 5.58 -2.97
CA GLU A 180 -10.12 6.77 -3.79
C GLU A 180 -10.57 6.35 -5.21
N ARG A 181 -11.64 5.52 -5.26
CA ARG A 181 -12.13 4.87 -6.50
C ARG A 181 -12.49 5.87 -7.57
N GLU A 182 -13.24 6.90 -7.22
CA GLU A 182 -13.74 7.90 -8.19
C GLU A 182 -12.56 8.63 -8.82
N GLU A 183 -11.57 8.99 -8.02
CA GLU A 183 -10.38 9.67 -8.50
C GLU A 183 -9.55 8.76 -9.41
N VAL A 184 -9.35 7.49 -9.02
CA VAL A 184 -8.68 6.50 -9.89
C VAL A 184 -9.39 6.37 -11.23
N ILE A 185 -10.72 6.20 -11.25
CA ILE A 185 -11.47 6.09 -12.51
C ILE A 185 -11.36 7.37 -13.34
N ASN A 186 -11.40 8.55 -12.72
CA ASN A 186 -11.23 9.83 -13.40
C ASN A 186 -9.85 9.97 -14.09
N TRP A 187 -8.78 9.40 -13.54
CA TRP A 187 -7.46 9.38 -14.21
C TRP A 187 -7.46 8.61 -15.54
N PHE A 188 -8.41 7.68 -15.72
CA PHE A 188 -8.60 6.94 -16.98
C PHE A 188 -9.69 7.56 -17.87
N GLY A 189 -10.34 8.63 -17.39
CA GLY A 189 -11.47 9.30 -18.05
C GLY A 189 -12.80 8.71 -17.64
N ASP A 190 -12.97 7.40 -17.68
CA ASP A 190 -14.16 6.67 -17.25
C ASP A 190 -13.84 5.18 -16.94
N LEU A 191 -14.88 4.45 -16.50
CA LEU A 191 -14.75 3.03 -16.12
C LEU A 191 -14.49 2.14 -17.35
N GLU A 192 -15.03 2.46 -18.52
CA GLU A 192 -14.82 1.69 -19.74
C GLU A 192 -13.36 1.78 -20.18
N ASN A 193 -12.81 2.97 -20.24
CA ASN A 193 -11.39 3.20 -20.53
C ASN A 193 -10.48 2.52 -19.48
N PHE A 194 -10.83 2.59 -18.18
CA PHE A 194 -10.12 1.87 -17.13
C PHE A 194 -10.01 0.37 -17.45
N ILE A 195 -11.14 -0.28 -17.80
CA ILE A 195 -11.18 -1.71 -18.13
C ILE A 195 -10.36 -1.98 -19.40
N VAL A 196 -10.57 -1.20 -20.46
CA VAL A 196 -9.85 -1.38 -21.74
C VAL A 196 -8.35 -1.27 -21.53
N MET A 197 -7.87 -0.26 -20.82
CA MET A 197 -6.42 -0.09 -20.56
C MET A 197 -5.83 -1.24 -19.75
N HIS A 198 -6.56 -1.81 -18.78
CA HIS A 198 -6.10 -2.96 -18.02
C HIS A 198 -5.99 -4.25 -18.84
N THR A 199 -6.79 -4.38 -19.91
CA THR A 199 -6.81 -5.58 -20.76
C THR A 199 -5.91 -5.47 -21.99
N THR A 200 -5.61 -4.26 -22.47
CA THR A 200 -4.84 -4.02 -23.69
C THR A 200 -3.39 -3.61 -23.44
N LYS A 201 -3.12 -2.92 -22.34
CA LYS A 201 -1.79 -2.39 -22.02
C LYS A 201 -1.07 -3.34 -21.07
N ASN A 202 -0.03 -4.00 -21.58
CA ASN A 202 0.86 -4.78 -20.70
C ASN A 202 1.97 -3.87 -20.17
N ILE A 203 2.04 -3.69 -18.86
CA ILE A 203 3.07 -2.87 -18.21
C ILE A 203 4.20 -3.79 -17.74
N GLU A 204 5.28 -3.83 -18.50
CA GLU A 204 6.52 -4.47 -18.06
C GLU A 204 7.30 -3.51 -17.15
N TYR A 205 7.34 -3.83 -15.86
CA TYR A 205 8.32 -3.25 -14.95
C TYR A 205 9.55 -4.14 -14.91
N SER A 206 10.73 -3.55 -15.14
CA SER A 206 11.97 -4.31 -15.02
C SER A 206 12.11 -4.83 -13.59
N SER A 207 12.30 -6.14 -13.45
CA SER A 207 12.48 -6.87 -12.18
C SER A 207 13.63 -6.34 -11.31
N THR A 208 14.45 -5.44 -11.82
CA THR A 208 15.53 -4.74 -11.08
C THR A 208 15.03 -3.74 -10.04
N SER A 209 13.75 -3.39 -10.03
CA SER A 209 13.16 -2.46 -9.03
C SER A 209 12.51 -3.18 -7.84
N GLU A 210 12.37 -4.51 -7.89
CA GLU A 210 11.67 -5.30 -6.86
C GLU A 210 12.60 -6.11 -5.94
N LEU A 211 13.89 -6.19 -6.25
CA LEU A 211 14.90 -6.93 -5.46
C LEU A 211 15.70 -6.02 -4.52
#